data_b059a56ca7ecc3eb9605a9d6c9b5be26
#
_entry.id   b059a56ca7ecc3eb9605a9d6c9b5be26
#
_cell.length_a   1.000
_cell.length_b   1.000
_cell.length_c   1.000
_cell.angle_alpha   90.00
_cell.angle_beta   90.00
_cell.angle_gamma   90.00
#
_symmetry.space_group_name_H-M   'P 1'
#
loop_
_entity.id
_entity.type
_entity.pdbx_description
1 polymer ?
#
loop_
_entity_poly.entity_id
_entity_poly.type
_entity_poly.pdbx_seq_one_letter_code
_entity_poly.pdbx_strand_id
1 'polypeptide(L)'
;LKYGATAPLAVDYIPDVYVSCNVGEDLVLPESIDVVYNDRSQNKKQSVSWNETQMKAIDTTKAGSYEIEGALEDGTTVTAHVEVEMVNYAVNPGFEDKNRSMWKVSYEGEADPTDYQVKADDAHSGETAFHFWSGDSDMEFSIEQEVTGLENGTYQLSVFSQGGDMSSDASMELYAV
;
A
#
# COMPACT_ATOMS: atom_id res chain seq x y z
N LEU A 1 -53.30 -16.77 -9.55
CA LEU A 1 -52.20 -15.85 -9.75
C LEU A 1 -51.03 -16.65 -10.31
N LYS A 2 -50.71 -16.55 -11.63
CA LYS A 2 -49.49 -17.06 -12.20
C LYS A 2 -48.40 -16.06 -11.89
N TYR A 3 -47.57 -16.37 -10.90
CA TYR A 3 -46.29 -15.74 -10.73
C TYR A 3 -45.29 -16.42 -11.67
N GLY A 4 -44.64 -15.64 -12.51
CA GLY A 4 -43.48 -16.14 -13.17
C GLY A 4 -43.36 -15.84 -14.65
N ALA A 5 -43.07 -14.60 -14.99
CA ALA A 5 -42.06 -14.37 -16.01
C ALA A 5 -40.76 -14.15 -15.24
N THR A 6 -39.88 -15.17 -15.24
CA THR A 6 -38.50 -14.98 -14.81
C THR A 6 -37.84 -14.10 -15.86
N ALA A 7 -37.27 -12.99 -15.44
CA ALA A 7 -36.40 -12.20 -16.31
C ALA A 7 -35.32 -13.10 -16.88
N PRO A 8 -34.85 -12.90 -18.13
CA PRO A 8 -33.69 -13.58 -18.65
C PRO A 8 -32.50 -13.39 -17.72
N LEU A 9 -31.68 -14.42 -17.58
CA LEU A 9 -30.45 -14.33 -16.81
C LEU A 9 -29.56 -13.27 -17.45
N ALA A 10 -29.16 -12.28 -16.67
CA ALA A 10 -28.29 -11.19 -17.11
C ALA A 10 -27.32 -10.80 -15.98
N VAL A 11 -26.19 -10.24 -16.34
CA VAL A 11 -25.27 -9.66 -15.37
C VAL A 11 -25.95 -8.51 -14.64
N ASP A 12 -25.96 -8.54 -13.32
CA ASP A 12 -26.51 -7.49 -12.45
C ASP A 12 -25.43 -6.46 -12.13
N TYR A 13 -24.26 -6.93 -11.65
CA TYR A 13 -23.10 -6.09 -11.48
C TYR A 13 -21.82 -6.92 -11.53
N ILE A 14 -20.70 -6.22 -11.75
CA ILE A 14 -19.35 -6.77 -11.71
C ILE A 14 -18.64 -6.13 -10.51
N PRO A 15 -18.09 -6.91 -9.57
CA PRO A 15 -17.24 -6.38 -8.53
C PRO A 15 -16.02 -5.65 -9.12
N ASP A 16 -15.57 -4.60 -8.46
CA ASP A 16 -14.36 -3.90 -8.86
C ASP A 16 -13.16 -4.86 -8.93
N VAL A 17 -12.34 -4.72 -9.97
CA VAL A 17 -11.15 -5.53 -10.17
C VAL A 17 -9.93 -4.73 -9.72
N TYR A 18 -9.22 -5.21 -8.70
CA TYR A 18 -8.00 -4.60 -8.19
C TYR A 18 -6.82 -5.52 -8.45
N VAL A 19 -5.76 -4.99 -9.03
CA VAL A 19 -4.53 -5.72 -9.32
C VAL A 19 -3.34 -4.85 -8.92
N SER A 20 -2.36 -5.43 -8.25
CA SER A 20 -1.10 -4.75 -7.97
C SER A 20 0.10 -5.56 -8.42
N CYS A 21 1.19 -4.87 -8.71
CA CYS A 21 2.53 -5.43 -8.88
C CYS A 21 3.55 -4.47 -8.29
N ASN A 22 4.72 -4.99 -7.94
CA ASN A 22 5.81 -4.13 -7.51
C ASN A 22 6.52 -3.47 -8.71
N VAL A 23 7.13 -2.33 -8.47
CA VAL A 23 8.01 -1.68 -9.46
C VAL A 23 9.06 -2.68 -9.95
N GLY A 24 9.15 -2.82 -11.27
CA GLY A 24 10.06 -3.75 -11.95
C GLY A 24 9.51 -5.15 -12.19
N GLU A 25 8.32 -5.46 -11.69
CA GLU A 25 7.65 -6.74 -11.96
C GLU A 25 6.70 -6.63 -13.16
N ASP A 26 6.40 -7.78 -13.74
CA ASP A 26 5.41 -7.88 -14.81
C ASP A 26 3.99 -7.77 -14.23
N LEU A 27 3.18 -6.92 -14.84
CA LEU A 27 1.76 -6.83 -14.51
C LEU A 27 1.01 -8.02 -15.11
N VAL A 28 0.28 -8.75 -14.28
CA VAL A 28 -0.57 -9.88 -14.71
C VAL A 28 -2.02 -9.58 -14.37
N LEU A 29 -2.84 -9.36 -15.39
CA LEU A 29 -4.28 -9.20 -15.25
C LEU A 29 -4.99 -10.56 -15.25
N PRO A 30 -6.13 -10.71 -14.53
CA PRO A 30 -6.88 -11.96 -14.52
C PRO A 30 -7.49 -12.24 -15.91
N GLU A 31 -7.42 -13.48 -16.36
CA GLU A 31 -8.06 -13.94 -17.61
C GLU A 31 -9.59 -14.04 -17.47
N SER A 32 -10.09 -14.15 -16.23
CA SER A 32 -11.51 -14.24 -15.92
C SER A 32 -11.82 -13.56 -14.61
N ILE A 33 -13.00 -12.96 -14.51
CA ILE A 33 -13.50 -12.22 -13.36
C ILE A 33 -14.82 -12.79 -12.86
N ASP A 34 -15.10 -12.54 -11.59
CA ASP A 34 -16.39 -12.91 -11.00
C ASP A 34 -17.48 -11.92 -11.43
N VAL A 35 -18.66 -12.45 -11.74
CA VAL A 35 -19.84 -11.65 -12.07
C VAL A 35 -21.00 -12.05 -11.20
N VAL A 36 -21.86 -11.11 -10.87
CA VAL A 36 -23.10 -11.33 -10.13
C VAL A 36 -24.28 -11.18 -11.08
N TYR A 37 -25.14 -12.18 -11.10
CA TYR A 37 -26.31 -12.20 -11.96
C TYR A 37 -27.58 -11.73 -11.24
N ASN A 38 -28.59 -11.33 -12.02
CA ASN A 38 -29.87 -10.84 -11.53
C ASN A 38 -30.70 -11.86 -10.71
N ASP A 39 -30.37 -13.15 -10.78
CA ASP A 39 -30.89 -14.21 -9.91
C ASP A 39 -30.09 -14.36 -8.60
N ARG A 40 -29.10 -13.47 -8.37
CA ARG A 40 -28.14 -13.48 -7.28
C ARG A 40 -27.21 -14.71 -7.27
N SER A 41 -27.14 -15.47 -8.37
CA SER A 41 -26.11 -16.49 -8.50
C SER A 41 -24.74 -15.79 -8.55
N GLN A 42 -23.83 -16.25 -7.69
CA GLN A 42 -22.47 -15.76 -7.57
C GLN A 42 -21.48 -16.81 -8.08
N ASN A 43 -20.25 -16.39 -8.27
CA ASN A 43 -19.12 -17.27 -8.64
C ASN A 43 -19.20 -17.87 -10.04
N LYS A 44 -19.84 -17.21 -10.97
CA LYS A 44 -19.67 -17.50 -12.38
C LYS A 44 -18.54 -16.63 -12.91
N LYS A 45 -17.41 -17.24 -13.18
CA LYS A 45 -16.29 -16.55 -13.83
C LYS A 45 -16.62 -16.39 -15.31
N GLN A 46 -16.43 -15.17 -15.80
CA GLN A 46 -16.48 -14.88 -17.23
C GLN A 46 -15.10 -14.44 -17.71
N SER A 47 -14.73 -14.89 -18.92
CA SER A 47 -13.52 -14.44 -19.58
C SER A 47 -13.60 -12.96 -19.87
N VAL A 48 -12.49 -12.25 -19.68
CA VAL A 48 -12.36 -10.83 -19.95
C VAL A 48 -11.24 -10.58 -20.95
N SER A 49 -11.51 -9.71 -21.91
CA SER A 49 -10.52 -9.22 -22.85
C SER A 49 -10.11 -7.80 -22.47
N TRP A 50 -8.88 -7.64 -21.98
CA TRP A 50 -8.36 -6.34 -21.56
C TRP A 50 -7.85 -5.52 -22.75
N ASN A 51 -7.93 -4.18 -22.63
CA ASN A 51 -7.46 -3.25 -23.63
C ASN A 51 -5.93 -3.28 -23.73
N GLU A 52 -5.41 -3.91 -24.79
CA GLU A 52 -3.98 -4.08 -25.01
C GLU A 52 -3.21 -2.75 -25.13
N THR A 53 -3.84 -1.69 -25.64
CA THR A 53 -3.20 -0.39 -25.76
C THR A 53 -2.98 0.24 -24.40
N GLN A 54 -3.98 0.17 -23.52
CA GLN A 54 -3.87 0.66 -22.15
C GLN A 54 -2.86 -0.20 -21.35
N MET A 55 -2.88 -1.53 -21.50
CA MET A 55 -1.90 -2.42 -20.88
C MET A 55 -0.46 -2.05 -21.25
N LYS A 56 -0.20 -1.80 -22.55
CA LYS A 56 1.14 -1.42 -23.03
C LYS A 56 1.57 -0.01 -22.61
N ALA A 57 0.63 0.83 -22.20
CA ALA A 57 0.92 2.18 -21.71
C ALA A 57 1.34 2.24 -20.25
N ILE A 58 1.19 1.13 -19.50
CA ILE A 58 1.59 1.07 -18.09
C ILE A 58 3.11 1.00 -18.01
N ASP A 59 3.69 1.93 -17.27
CA ASP A 59 5.12 1.94 -16.96
C ASP A 59 5.34 1.27 -15.59
N THR A 60 5.57 -0.04 -15.58
CA THR A 60 5.84 -0.79 -14.35
C THR A 60 7.22 -0.48 -13.75
N THR A 61 8.03 0.36 -14.38
CA THR A 61 9.30 0.81 -13.79
C THR A 61 9.14 1.93 -12.77
N LYS A 62 7.93 2.44 -12.60
CA LYS A 62 7.58 3.53 -11.67
C LYS A 62 6.30 3.22 -10.94
N ALA A 63 6.26 3.60 -9.66
CA ALA A 63 5.03 3.57 -8.89
C ALA A 63 3.96 4.47 -9.51
N GLY A 64 2.73 4.00 -9.49
CA GLY A 64 1.60 4.76 -10.03
C GLY A 64 0.33 3.93 -10.11
N SER A 65 -0.79 4.62 -10.27
CA SER A 65 -2.12 4.04 -10.38
C SER A 65 -2.62 4.18 -11.81
N TYR A 66 -3.24 3.13 -12.34
CA TYR A 66 -3.73 3.07 -13.71
C TYR A 66 -5.11 2.42 -13.74
N GLU A 67 -5.87 2.71 -14.78
CA GLU A 67 -7.12 2.04 -15.08
C GLU A 67 -7.04 1.36 -16.45
N ILE A 68 -7.53 0.12 -16.52
CA ILE A 68 -7.57 -0.67 -17.74
C ILE A 68 -8.99 -1.12 -17.98
N GLU A 69 -9.51 -0.79 -19.15
CA GLU A 69 -10.81 -1.25 -19.59
C GLU A 69 -10.72 -2.69 -20.12
N GLY A 70 -11.71 -3.47 -19.78
CA GLY A 70 -11.92 -4.82 -20.29
C GLY A 70 -13.33 -4.99 -20.82
N ALA A 71 -13.54 -6.02 -21.61
CA ALA A 71 -14.84 -6.41 -22.14
C ALA A 71 -15.10 -7.90 -21.91
N LEU A 72 -16.30 -8.22 -21.46
CA LEU A 72 -16.83 -9.59 -21.41
C LEU A 72 -17.36 -10.02 -22.79
N GLU A 73 -17.63 -11.31 -22.96
CA GLU A 73 -18.16 -11.86 -24.23
C GLU A 73 -19.51 -11.25 -24.64
N ASP A 74 -20.31 -10.82 -23.69
CA ASP A 74 -21.63 -10.18 -23.93
C ASP A 74 -21.51 -8.68 -24.24
N GLY A 75 -20.30 -8.12 -24.25
CA GLY A 75 -20.02 -6.72 -24.48
C GLY A 75 -20.11 -5.85 -23.23
N THR A 76 -20.36 -6.43 -22.05
CA THR A 76 -20.32 -5.69 -20.78
C THR A 76 -18.88 -5.22 -20.52
N THR A 77 -18.72 -3.94 -20.17
CA THR A 77 -17.42 -3.37 -19.83
C THR A 77 -17.09 -3.52 -18.36
N VAL A 78 -15.82 -3.65 -18.05
CA VAL A 78 -15.27 -3.72 -16.69
C VAL A 78 -13.99 -2.89 -16.63
N THR A 79 -13.71 -2.32 -15.47
CA THR A 79 -12.46 -1.60 -15.23
C THR A 79 -11.61 -2.34 -14.19
N ALA A 80 -10.35 -2.56 -14.51
CA ALA A 80 -9.34 -2.97 -13.53
C ALA A 80 -8.61 -1.72 -13.02
N HIS A 81 -8.55 -1.59 -11.70
CA HIS A 81 -7.71 -0.63 -10.99
C HIS A 81 -6.37 -1.28 -10.73
N VAL A 82 -5.33 -0.73 -11.32
CA VAL A 82 -3.97 -1.27 -11.24
C VAL A 82 -3.11 -0.35 -10.40
N GLU A 83 -2.41 -0.92 -9.44
CA GLU A 83 -1.44 -0.21 -8.60
C GLU A 83 -0.04 -0.80 -8.83
N VAL A 84 0.90 0.03 -9.27
CA VAL A 84 2.33 -0.31 -9.31
C VAL A 84 2.95 0.26 -8.05
N GLU A 85 3.35 -0.62 -7.14
CA GLU A 85 3.78 -0.27 -5.79
C GLU A 85 5.30 -0.31 -5.66
N MET A 86 5.85 0.61 -4.86
CA MET A 86 7.27 0.54 -4.48
C MET A 86 7.46 -0.56 -3.43
N VAL A 87 8.46 -1.41 -3.63
CA VAL A 87 8.87 -2.36 -2.60
C VAL A 87 9.46 -1.62 -1.41
N ASN A 88 8.87 -1.78 -0.25
CA ASN A 88 9.44 -1.26 0.99
C ASN A 88 10.32 -2.34 1.63
N TYR A 89 11.62 -2.09 1.65
CA TYR A 89 12.61 -3.02 2.23
C TYR A 89 12.76 -2.87 3.75
N ALA A 90 12.22 -1.79 4.33
CA ALA A 90 12.24 -1.65 5.79
C ALA A 90 11.25 -2.64 6.43
N VAL A 91 11.67 -3.28 7.50
CA VAL A 91 10.83 -4.16 8.30
C VAL A 91 10.08 -3.33 9.33
N ASN A 92 8.77 -3.52 9.44
CA ASN A 92 7.90 -2.74 10.33
C ASN A 92 8.05 -1.21 10.14
N PRO A 93 7.92 -0.71 8.90
CA PRO A 93 8.17 0.70 8.59
C PRO A 93 7.11 1.64 9.20
N GLY A 94 5.92 1.13 9.51
CA GLY A 94 4.83 1.84 10.18
C GLY A 94 4.79 1.64 11.69
N PHE A 95 5.75 0.88 12.27
CA PHE A 95 5.84 0.61 13.71
C PHE A 95 4.63 -0.13 14.31
N GLU A 96 3.85 -0.82 13.50
CA GLU A 96 2.63 -1.54 13.91
C GLU A 96 2.94 -2.82 14.73
N ASP A 97 4.08 -3.47 14.47
CA ASP A 97 4.55 -4.57 15.28
C ASP A 97 5.17 -4.02 16.57
N LYS A 98 4.63 -4.44 17.70
CA LYS A 98 5.13 -4.06 19.05
C LYS A 98 6.55 -4.58 19.34
N ASN A 99 7.02 -5.56 18.60
CA ASN A 99 8.41 -5.98 18.65
C ASN A 99 9.31 -4.88 18.06
N ARG A 100 10.16 -4.31 18.87
CA ARG A 100 11.09 -3.24 18.48
C ARG A 100 12.47 -3.75 18.03
N SER A 101 12.71 -5.06 18.04
CA SER A 101 14.05 -5.63 17.81
C SER A 101 14.58 -5.41 16.39
N MET A 102 13.71 -5.11 15.40
CA MET A 102 14.14 -4.78 14.05
C MET A 102 14.67 -3.36 13.91
N TRP A 103 14.40 -2.50 14.89
CA TRP A 103 14.89 -1.14 14.94
C TRP A 103 15.85 -0.97 16.12
N LYS A 104 17.09 -0.58 15.84
CA LYS A 104 18.05 -0.25 16.88
C LYS A 104 17.91 1.22 17.24
N VAL A 105 17.56 1.47 18.48
CA VAL A 105 17.49 2.82 19.07
C VAL A 105 18.73 3.02 19.93
N SER A 106 19.44 4.12 19.70
CA SER A 106 20.55 4.58 20.55
C SER A 106 20.23 5.98 21.03
N TYR A 107 20.42 6.25 22.31
CA TYR A 107 20.07 7.53 22.91
C TYR A 107 21.08 7.95 23.97
N GLU A 108 21.17 9.24 24.21
CA GLU A 108 21.90 9.80 25.31
C GLU A 108 20.98 9.99 26.52
N GLY A 109 21.48 9.69 27.72
CA GLY A 109 20.73 9.79 28.96
C GLY A 109 20.44 8.43 29.61
N GLU A 110 19.71 8.46 30.75
CA GLU A 110 19.46 7.25 31.57
C GLU A 110 18.23 6.47 31.12
N ALA A 111 17.32 7.09 30.36
CA ALA A 111 16.07 6.47 29.92
C ALA A 111 15.82 6.72 28.43
N ASP A 112 15.30 5.70 27.73
CA ASP A 112 14.86 5.80 26.35
C ASP A 112 13.72 6.84 26.24
N PRO A 113 13.91 7.94 25.49
CA PRO A 113 12.89 8.94 25.31
C PRO A 113 11.85 8.56 24.24
N THR A 114 11.92 7.34 23.71
CA THR A 114 11.13 6.90 22.55
C THR A 114 10.19 5.76 22.89
N ASP A 115 9.05 5.73 22.21
CA ASP A 115 8.11 4.62 22.29
C ASP A 115 7.38 4.39 20.95
N TYR A 116 6.59 3.33 20.87
CA TYR A 116 5.62 3.11 19.80
C TYR A 116 4.25 3.56 20.31
N GLN A 117 3.84 4.75 19.89
CA GLN A 117 2.59 5.35 20.34
C GLN A 117 1.45 4.90 19.44
N VAL A 118 0.41 4.31 20.04
CA VAL A 118 -0.85 3.97 19.34
C VAL A 118 -1.74 5.20 19.34
N LYS A 119 -1.79 5.89 18.21
CA LYS A 119 -2.61 7.07 17.98
C LYS A 119 -2.81 7.28 16.48
N ALA A 120 -3.91 6.75 15.97
CA ALA A 120 -4.20 6.74 14.52
C ALA A 120 -4.20 8.13 13.89
N ASP A 121 -4.61 9.16 14.62
CA ASP A 121 -4.63 10.55 14.11
C ASP A 121 -3.21 11.13 13.92
N ASP A 122 -2.20 10.57 14.56
CA ASP A 122 -0.81 10.99 14.47
C ASP A 122 0.04 10.02 13.61
N ALA A 123 -0.47 8.84 13.29
CA ALA A 123 0.21 7.89 12.41
C ALA A 123 0.04 8.30 10.94
N HIS A 124 1.11 8.20 10.15
CA HIS A 124 1.03 8.40 8.70
C HIS A 124 0.19 7.31 8.01
N SER A 125 0.29 6.09 8.51
CA SER A 125 -0.47 4.92 8.07
C SER A 125 -0.70 3.99 9.26
N GLY A 126 -1.77 3.20 9.24
CA GLY A 126 -2.11 2.30 10.34
C GLY A 126 -2.57 3.03 11.60
N GLU A 127 -2.16 2.54 12.77
CA GLU A 127 -2.58 3.06 14.07
C GLU A 127 -1.40 3.51 14.95
N THR A 128 -0.16 3.21 14.57
CA THR A 128 1.03 3.38 15.41
C THR A 128 2.06 4.29 14.75
N ALA A 129 2.78 5.04 15.56
CA ALA A 129 3.92 5.85 15.13
C ALA A 129 5.11 5.65 16.08
N PHE A 130 6.33 5.80 15.56
CA PHE A 130 7.50 6.01 16.40
C PHE A 130 7.41 7.40 17.01
N HIS A 131 7.36 7.46 18.33
CA HIS A 131 7.14 8.68 19.07
C HIS A 131 8.32 8.97 19.98
N PHE A 132 8.60 10.24 20.18
CA PHE A 132 9.59 10.72 21.13
C PHE A 132 9.11 12.03 21.76
N TRP A 133 9.40 12.20 23.04
CA TRP A 133 9.00 13.37 23.78
C TRP A 133 9.86 13.59 25.04
N SER A 134 10.17 14.85 25.31
CA SER A 134 10.75 15.28 26.59
C SER A 134 10.15 16.61 27.02
N GLY A 135 9.84 16.76 28.30
CA GLY A 135 9.29 18.01 28.83
C GLY A 135 10.35 18.95 29.41
N ASP A 136 11.50 18.43 29.80
CA ASP A 136 12.43 19.19 30.64
C ASP A 136 13.91 19.08 30.25
N SER A 137 14.24 18.34 29.21
CA SER A 137 15.63 18.13 28.79
C SER A 137 15.77 17.98 27.29
N ASP A 138 16.94 18.36 26.80
CA ASP A 138 17.35 18.05 25.43
C ASP A 138 17.39 16.54 25.23
N MET A 139 17.03 16.10 24.02
CA MET A 139 17.06 14.72 23.61
C MET A 139 18.03 14.54 22.47
N GLU A 140 18.86 13.52 22.55
CA GLU A 140 19.64 13.05 21.44
C GLU A 140 19.44 11.55 21.29
N PHE A 141 18.98 11.12 20.12
CA PHE A 141 18.78 9.71 19.80
C PHE A 141 18.94 9.46 18.31
N SER A 142 19.19 8.22 17.97
CA SER A 142 19.13 7.69 16.61
C SER A 142 18.29 6.43 16.56
N ILE A 143 17.65 6.22 15.41
CA ILE A 143 16.94 4.99 15.08
C ILE A 143 17.51 4.45 13.79
N GLU A 144 17.91 3.20 13.77
CA GLU A 144 18.54 2.59 12.60
C GLU A 144 18.00 1.18 12.34
N GLN A 145 18.01 0.80 11.07
CA GLN A 145 17.73 -0.56 10.63
C GLN A 145 18.74 -0.95 9.55
N GLU A 146 19.28 -2.15 9.66
CA GLU A 146 20.09 -2.72 8.60
C GLU A 146 19.17 -3.42 7.58
N VAL A 147 19.26 -2.98 6.33
CA VAL A 147 18.59 -3.62 5.20
C VAL A 147 19.62 -4.37 4.39
N THR A 148 19.44 -5.69 4.28
CA THR A 148 20.40 -6.57 3.59
C THR A 148 19.79 -7.19 2.34
N GLY A 149 20.64 -7.73 1.46
CA GLY A 149 20.19 -8.43 0.26
C GLY A 149 19.71 -7.50 -0.86
N LEU A 150 20.00 -6.20 -0.78
CA LEU A 150 19.71 -5.27 -1.85
C LEU A 150 20.59 -5.55 -3.06
N GLU A 151 20.00 -5.60 -4.24
CA GLU A 151 20.73 -5.65 -5.50
C GLU A 151 21.34 -4.28 -5.83
N ASN A 152 22.28 -4.25 -6.79
CA ASN A 152 22.82 -2.97 -7.24
C ASN A 152 21.73 -2.16 -7.95
N GLY A 153 21.46 -0.97 -7.46
CA GLY A 153 20.39 -0.13 -7.99
C GLY A 153 20.30 1.24 -7.34
N THR A 154 19.27 1.98 -7.71
CA THR A 154 18.94 3.25 -7.10
C THR A 154 17.78 3.03 -6.13
N TYR A 155 17.95 3.49 -4.91
CA TYR A 155 16.95 3.38 -3.85
C TYR A 155 16.52 4.76 -3.38
N GLN A 156 15.27 4.87 -2.95
CA GLN A 156 14.75 6.06 -2.30
C GLN A 156 14.64 5.79 -0.80
N LEU A 157 15.20 6.69 0.00
CA LEU A 157 15.00 6.71 1.45
C LEU A 157 14.05 7.88 1.77
N SER A 158 12.99 7.60 2.52
CA SER A 158 12.02 8.60 2.92
C SER A 158 11.48 8.33 4.32
N VAL A 159 11.07 9.38 5.01
CA VAL A 159 10.39 9.31 6.31
C VAL A 159 9.30 10.36 6.34
N PHE A 160 8.17 10.04 6.96
CA PHE A 160 7.14 11.00 7.31
C PHE A 160 7.35 11.38 8.78
N SER A 161 7.50 12.67 9.04
CA SER A 161 7.67 13.19 10.39
C SER A 161 6.69 14.33 10.64
N GLN A 162 6.19 14.38 11.86
CA GLN A 162 5.41 15.51 12.36
C GLN A 162 5.84 15.82 13.79
N GLY A 163 5.60 17.03 14.23
CA GLY A 163 5.92 17.44 15.58
C GLY A 163 5.78 18.95 15.75
N GLY A 164 5.95 19.40 17.00
CA GLY A 164 5.91 20.79 17.38
C GLY A 164 6.79 21.06 18.58
N ASP A 165 6.86 22.33 18.96
CA ASP A 165 7.58 22.80 20.16
C ASP A 165 9.09 22.47 20.19
N MET A 166 9.69 22.28 19.01
CA MET A 166 11.13 22.08 18.88
C MET A 166 11.86 23.40 19.11
N SER A 167 13.00 23.33 19.79
CA SER A 167 13.88 24.49 19.92
C SER A 167 14.48 24.91 18.56
N SER A 168 14.93 26.16 18.45
CA SER A 168 15.46 26.68 17.18
C SER A 168 16.78 26.05 16.71
N ASP A 169 17.43 25.31 17.57
CA ASP A 169 18.68 24.58 17.35
C ASP A 169 18.50 23.06 17.23
N ALA A 170 17.25 22.59 17.29
CA ALA A 170 16.94 21.20 17.05
C ALA A 170 17.19 20.83 15.58
N SER A 171 17.73 19.65 15.35
CA SER A 171 18.00 19.12 14.02
C SER A 171 17.51 17.68 13.88
N MET A 172 17.14 17.30 12.67
CA MET A 172 16.83 15.93 12.29
C MET A 172 17.56 15.61 11.01
N GLU A 173 18.21 14.46 10.97
CA GLU A 173 18.91 13.98 9.78
C GLU A 173 18.39 12.61 9.35
N LEU A 174 18.19 12.43 8.05
CA LEU A 174 17.86 11.17 7.42
C LEU A 174 19.00 10.77 6.48
N TYR A 175 19.62 9.62 6.69
CA TYR A 175 20.76 9.20 5.89
C TYR A 175 20.81 7.67 5.73
N ALA A 176 21.53 7.21 4.70
CA ALA A 176 21.93 5.81 4.51
C ALA A 176 23.46 5.74 4.43
N VAL A 177 24.04 4.66 4.96
CA VAL A 177 25.47 4.37 4.96
C VAL A 177 25.75 3.00 4.36
#